data_b2f350113c661172a5dd31e48b8108d3
#
_entry.id   b2f350113c661172a5dd31e48b8108d3
#
_cell.length_a   1.000
_cell.length_b   1.000
_cell.length_c   1.000
_cell.angle_alpha   90.00
_cell.angle_beta   90.00
_cell.angle_gamma   90.00
#
_symmetry.space_group_name_H-M   'P 1'
#
loop_
_entity.id
_entity.type
_entity.pdbx_description
1 polymer ?
#
loop_
_entity_poly.entity_id
_entity_poly.type
_entity_poly.pdbx_seq_one_letter_code
_entity_poly.pdbx_strand_id
1 'polypeptide(L)'
;MKLPGKIAIMGGGSWATAIAKMVLAQAESINWYMRRDDRITDFKRLGHNPAYLTGVKFDMKRINFSSNINDVVKESDTLIFVTPSPYLKAHLKKLKTRIRDKFIITAIKGIVPDDNLIVSEYFTKEYGVPPENIAVLPCGRSSLGTSLLSHHRLSGHRQGMYHRPPPGQFIYQNIRQQ
;
A
#
# COMPACT_ATOMS: atom_id res chain seq x y z
N MET A 1 -12.53 -5.31 8.98
CA MET A 1 -11.15 -5.53 9.45
C MET A 1 -10.49 -4.18 9.66
N LYS A 2 -9.91 -3.94 10.83
CA LYS A 2 -9.23 -2.69 11.15
C LYS A 2 -7.75 -2.84 10.79
N LEU A 3 -7.22 -1.95 9.94
CA LEU A 3 -5.78 -1.93 9.65
C LEU A 3 -5.00 -1.54 10.91
N PRO A 4 -3.78 -2.08 11.12
CA PRO A 4 -3.00 -1.78 12.31
C PRO A 4 -2.54 -0.33 12.33
N GLY A 5 -2.79 0.35 13.45
CA GLY A 5 -2.25 1.67 13.80
C GLY A 5 -2.58 2.81 12.84
N LYS A 6 -1.65 3.75 12.74
CA LYS A 6 -1.75 4.91 11.82
C LYS A 6 -1.43 4.50 10.39
N ILE A 7 -2.25 4.94 9.45
CA ILE A 7 -2.17 4.54 8.04
C ILE A 7 -1.52 5.65 7.23
N ALA A 8 -0.55 5.28 6.38
CA ALA A 8 0.05 6.17 5.40
C ALA A 8 -0.29 5.77 3.96
N ILE A 9 -0.58 6.77 3.13
CA ILE A 9 -0.69 6.62 1.68
C ILE A 9 0.63 7.07 1.05
N MET A 10 1.30 6.18 0.30
CA MET A 10 2.60 6.41 -0.30
C MET A 10 2.47 6.60 -1.81
N GLY A 11 2.25 7.85 -2.23
CA GLY A 11 2.05 8.23 -3.63
C GLY A 11 1.00 9.33 -3.81
N GLY A 12 0.97 9.98 -4.98
CA GLY A 12 0.09 11.15 -5.22
C GLY A 12 -0.71 11.07 -6.53
N GLY A 13 -0.84 9.87 -7.11
CA GLY A 13 -1.59 9.64 -8.35
C GLY A 13 -3.10 9.46 -8.16
N SER A 14 -3.81 9.18 -9.23
CA SER A 14 -5.26 8.95 -9.22
C SER A 14 -5.66 7.79 -8.31
N TRP A 15 -4.93 6.68 -8.37
CA TRP A 15 -5.20 5.50 -7.55
C TRP A 15 -4.92 5.74 -6.07
N ALA A 16 -3.84 6.49 -5.75
CA ALA A 16 -3.56 6.93 -4.38
C ALA A 16 -4.69 7.82 -3.83
N THR A 17 -5.25 8.72 -4.66
CA THR A 17 -6.37 9.57 -4.29
C THR A 17 -7.65 8.76 -4.01
N ALA A 18 -7.93 7.76 -4.85
CA ALA A 18 -9.08 6.87 -4.64
C ALA A 18 -8.92 6.05 -3.34
N ILE A 19 -7.76 5.42 -3.13
CA ILE A 19 -7.49 4.64 -1.92
C ILE A 19 -7.54 5.52 -0.66
N ALA A 20 -6.97 6.73 -0.70
CA ALA A 20 -7.05 7.68 0.42
C ALA A 20 -8.50 7.98 0.80
N LYS A 21 -9.38 8.20 -0.19
CA LYS A 21 -10.80 8.44 0.05
C LYS A 21 -11.49 7.24 0.69
N MET A 22 -11.18 6.03 0.20
CA MET A 22 -11.74 4.78 0.75
C MET A 22 -11.26 4.54 2.20
N VAL A 23 -9.98 4.77 2.47
CA VAL A 23 -9.41 4.62 3.83
C VAL A 23 -10.04 5.62 4.80
N LEU A 24 -10.19 6.89 4.39
CA LEU A 24 -10.81 7.93 5.21
C LEU A 24 -12.31 7.70 5.48
N ALA A 25 -12.96 6.80 4.75
CA ALA A 25 -14.34 6.39 5.09
C ALA A 25 -14.41 5.60 6.41
N GLN A 26 -13.30 5.00 6.85
CA GLN A 26 -13.23 4.17 8.06
C GLN A 26 -12.16 4.62 9.07
N ALA A 27 -11.10 5.27 8.61
CA ALA A 27 -10.03 5.80 9.46
C ALA A 27 -10.33 7.25 9.84
N GLU A 28 -10.02 7.63 11.08
CA GLU A 28 -10.18 9.01 11.56
C GLU A 28 -9.27 9.99 10.80
N SER A 29 -8.01 9.60 10.58
CA SER A 29 -7.02 10.39 9.85
C SER A 29 -6.03 9.50 9.11
N ILE A 30 -5.31 10.09 8.16
CA ILE A 30 -4.21 9.43 7.44
C ILE A 30 -2.99 10.33 7.35
N ASN A 31 -1.81 9.71 7.25
CA ASN A 31 -0.60 10.38 6.78
C ASN A 31 -0.51 10.20 5.26
N TRP A 32 -0.07 11.22 4.53
CA TRP A 32 0.00 11.12 3.08
C TRP A 32 1.31 11.65 2.54
N TYR A 33 2.12 10.75 2.01
CA TYR A 33 3.36 11.11 1.32
C TYR A 33 3.11 11.50 -0.13
N MET A 34 3.50 12.70 -0.49
CA MET A 34 3.52 13.18 -1.88
C MET A 34 4.88 13.83 -2.15
N ARG A 35 5.61 13.33 -3.14
CA ARG A 35 6.99 13.77 -3.45
C ARG A 35 7.15 15.28 -3.71
N ARG A 36 6.09 15.96 -4.16
CA ARG A 36 6.12 17.35 -4.61
C ARG A 36 5.35 18.25 -3.64
N ASP A 37 6.06 19.20 -3.02
CA ASP A 37 5.48 20.17 -2.08
C ASP A 37 4.47 21.11 -2.75
N ASP A 38 4.73 21.52 -4.00
CA ASP A 38 3.78 22.33 -4.76
C ASP A 38 2.41 21.64 -4.90
N ARG A 39 2.42 20.32 -5.15
CA ARG A 39 1.19 19.51 -5.20
C ARG A 39 0.48 19.43 -3.87
N ILE A 40 1.22 19.34 -2.77
CA ILE A 40 0.65 19.35 -1.41
C ILE A 40 -0.01 20.69 -1.13
N THR A 41 0.67 21.79 -1.48
CA THR A 41 0.15 23.15 -1.30
C THR A 41 -1.14 23.35 -2.08
N ASP A 42 -1.16 22.97 -3.35
CA ASP A 42 -2.37 23.06 -4.17
C ASP A 42 -3.51 22.17 -3.63
N PHE A 43 -3.18 20.95 -3.20
CA PHE A 43 -4.16 20.03 -2.62
C PHE A 43 -4.83 20.64 -1.38
N LYS A 44 -4.04 21.21 -0.47
CA LYS A 44 -4.54 21.89 0.74
C LYS A 44 -5.42 23.08 0.40
N ARG A 45 -5.02 23.89 -0.58
CA ARG A 45 -5.77 25.09 -1.03
C ARG A 45 -7.09 24.72 -1.70
N LEU A 46 -7.10 23.68 -2.54
CA LEU A 46 -8.26 23.29 -3.34
C LEU A 46 -9.22 22.32 -2.62
N GLY A 47 -8.74 21.63 -1.58
CA GLY A 47 -9.49 20.58 -0.89
C GLY A 47 -9.67 19.31 -1.73
N HIS A 48 -8.88 19.15 -2.80
CA HIS A 48 -8.86 17.97 -3.67
C HIS A 48 -7.52 17.84 -4.39
N ASN A 49 -7.24 16.67 -4.96
CA ASN A 49 -6.05 16.49 -5.77
C ASN A 49 -6.08 17.39 -7.02
N PRO A 50 -5.06 18.25 -7.23
CA PRO A 50 -5.08 19.22 -8.34
C PRO A 50 -5.00 18.60 -9.73
N ALA A 51 -4.52 17.34 -9.84
CA ALA A 51 -4.28 16.68 -11.13
C ALA A 51 -5.18 15.47 -11.38
N TYR A 52 -5.77 14.89 -10.32
CA TYR A 52 -6.48 13.63 -10.42
C TYR A 52 -7.75 13.65 -9.56
N LEU A 53 -8.87 13.13 -10.10
CA LEU A 53 -10.14 13.01 -9.38
C LEU A 53 -10.55 14.34 -8.73
N THR A 54 -10.51 15.43 -9.46
CA THR A 54 -10.76 16.80 -8.97
C THR A 54 -12.13 16.99 -8.34
N GLY A 55 -13.11 16.16 -8.70
CA GLY A 55 -14.42 16.13 -8.07
C GLY A 55 -14.46 15.51 -6.66
N VAL A 56 -13.37 14.83 -6.24
CA VAL A 56 -13.33 14.16 -4.93
C VAL A 56 -12.78 15.10 -3.88
N LYS A 57 -13.66 15.61 -3.03
CA LYS A 57 -13.28 16.50 -1.92
C LYS A 57 -12.81 15.74 -0.69
N PHE A 58 -11.89 16.35 0.06
CA PHE A 58 -11.31 15.82 1.29
C PHE A 58 -11.43 16.83 2.42
N ASP A 59 -11.59 16.33 3.63
CA ASP A 59 -11.41 17.12 4.86
C ASP A 59 -9.91 17.21 5.18
N MET A 60 -9.33 18.38 4.99
CA MET A 60 -7.90 18.63 5.20
C MET A 60 -7.46 18.44 6.64
N LYS A 61 -8.36 18.56 7.62
CA LYS A 61 -8.05 18.33 9.04
C LYS A 61 -7.73 16.87 9.35
N ARG A 62 -8.13 15.96 8.48
CA ARG A 62 -7.94 14.51 8.61
C ARG A 62 -6.74 13.98 7.86
N ILE A 63 -5.93 14.86 7.24
CA ILE A 63 -4.81 14.45 6.40
C ILE A 63 -3.54 15.18 6.81
N ASN A 64 -2.52 14.41 7.21
CA ASN A 64 -1.18 14.92 7.47
C ASN A 64 -0.32 14.69 6.22
N PHE A 65 -0.11 15.74 5.44
CA PHE A 65 0.74 15.68 4.25
C PHE A 65 2.21 15.92 4.60
N SER A 66 3.09 15.16 3.98
CA SER A 66 4.54 15.45 3.96
C SER A 66 5.17 15.03 2.63
N SER A 67 6.16 15.79 2.19
CA SER A 67 7.06 15.45 1.09
C SER A 67 8.32 14.69 1.55
N ASN A 68 8.51 14.57 2.86
CA ASN A 68 9.56 13.75 3.44
C ASN A 68 9.04 12.34 3.75
N ILE A 69 9.51 11.35 2.97
CA ILE A 69 9.10 9.95 3.13
C ILE A 69 9.42 9.40 4.52
N ASN A 70 10.53 9.84 5.13
CA ASN A 70 10.97 9.33 6.42
C ASN A 70 10.05 9.75 7.56
N ASP A 71 9.54 10.99 7.52
CA ASP A 71 8.62 11.47 8.54
C ASP A 71 7.30 10.72 8.48
N VAL A 72 6.76 10.52 7.26
CA VAL A 72 5.53 9.75 7.07
C VAL A 72 5.68 8.31 7.56
N VAL A 73 6.81 7.67 7.26
CA VAL A 73 7.09 6.29 7.68
C VAL A 73 7.25 6.17 9.19
N LYS A 74 7.92 7.13 9.83
CA LYS A 74 8.08 7.13 11.30
C LYS A 74 6.75 7.20 12.03
N GLU A 75 5.83 8.03 11.52
CA GLU A 75 4.54 8.30 12.15
C GLU A 75 3.44 7.30 11.78
N SER A 76 3.76 6.26 11.03
CA SER A 76 2.77 5.32 10.53
C SER A 76 3.13 3.87 10.80
N ASP A 77 2.12 3.03 11.01
CA ASP A 77 2.26 1.60 11.27
C ASP A 77 1.93 0.78 10.01
N THR A 78 0.97 1.25 9.23
CA THR A 78 0.58 0.67 7.94
C THR A 78 0.95 1.60 6.79
N LEU A 79 1.68 1.09 5.80
CA LEU A 79 2.13 1.84 4.63
C LEU A 79 1.46 1.28 3.37
N ILE A 80 0.63 2.08 2.70
CA ILE A 80 -0.05 1.68 1.46
C ILE A 80 0.71 2.27 0.27
N PHE A 81 1.51 1.46 -0.41
CA PHE A 81 2.28 1.89 -1.58
C PHE A 81 1.44 1.89 -2.85
N VAL A 82 1.34 3.06 -3.49
CA VAL A 82 0.50 3.32 -4.66
C VAL A 82 1.29 4.08 -5.74
N THR A 83 2.49 3.64 -6.00
CA THR A 83 3.38 4.22 -7.01
C THR A 83 3.55 3.21 -8.14
N PRO A 84 3.56 3.60 -9.41
CA PRO A 84 3.86 2.66 -10.50
C PRO A 84 5.22 1.98 -10.29
N SER A 85 5.28 0.66 -10.55
CA SER A 85 6.47 -0.16 -10.25
C SER A 85 7.80 0.39 -10.81
N PRO A 86 7.87 1.00 -12.00
CA PRO A 86 9.12 1.58 -12.51
C PRO A 86 9.66 2.74 -11.65
N TYR A 87 8.80 3.40 -10.88
CA TYR A 87 9.20 4.54 -10.05
C TYR A 87 9.41 4.16 -8.59
N LEU A 88 9.13 2.92 -8.18
CA LEU A 88 9.20 2.49 -6.80
C LEU A 88 10.60 2.68 -6.20
N LYS A 89 11.64 2.20 -6.88
CA LYS A 89 13.04 2.36 -6.46
C LYS A 89 13.42 3.82 -6.28
N ALA A 90 13.04 4.68 -7.23
CA ALA A 90 13.33 6.11 -7.15
C ALA A 90 12.63 6.78 -5.96
N HIS A 91 11.42 6.34 -5.63
CA HIS A 91 10.70 6.81 -4.43
C HIS A 91 11.38 6.34 -3.15
N LEU A 92 11.80 5.08 -3.10
CA LEU A 92 12.42 4.48 -1.92
C LEU A 92 13.90 4.87 -1.73
N LYS A 93 14.55 5.43 -2.75
CA LYS A 93 15.97 5.87 -2.66
C LYS A 93 16.24 6.85 -1.51
N LYS A 94 15.24 7.66 -1.14
CA LYS A 94 15.34 8.63 -0.03
C LYS A 94 14.93 8.04 1.32
N LEU A 95 14.42 6.81 1.35
CA LEU A 95 13.98 6.16 2.56
C LEU A 95 15.19 5.68 3.36
N LYS A 96 15.37 6.27 4.54
CA LYS A 96 16.40 5.89 5.52
C LYS A 96 15.78 5.23 6.75
N THR A 97 14.49 5.46 6.96
CA THR A 97 13.74 4.89 8.08
C THR A 97 13.45 3.42 7.82
N ARG A 98 13.70 2.59 8.82
CA ARG A 98 13.43 1.14 8.77
C ARG A 98 11.93 0.88 8.62
N ILE A 99 11.58 -0.03 7.72
CA ILE A 99 10.19 -0.44 7.45
C ILE A 99 9.91 -1.92 7.74
N ARG A 100 10.90 -2.65 8.24
CA ARG A 100 10.81 -4.09 8.50
C ARG A 100 9.61 -4.47 9.39
N ASP A 101 9.33 -3.63 10.37
CA ASP A 101 8.32 -3.89 11.39
C ASP A 101 6.96 -3.24 11.05
N LYS A 102 6.86 -2.66 9.85
CA LYS A 102 5.63 -2.03 9.35
C LYS A 102 4.76 -3.03 8.59
N PHE A 103 3.46 -2.78 8.60
CA PHE A 103 2.54 -3.51 7.73
C PHE A 103 2.50 -2.85 6.35
N ILE A 104 2.86 -3.57 5.31
CA ILE A 104 2.93 -3.06 3.94
C ILE A 104 1.71 -3.52 3.16
N ILE A 105 1.03 -2.58 2.52
CA ILE A 105 0.01 -2.89 1.53
C ILE A 105 0.52 -2.36 0.18
N THR A 106 0.69 -3.23 -0.79
CA THR A 106 1.04 -2.81 -2.14
C THR A 106 -0.17 -2.85 -3.08
N ALA A 107 -0.49 -1.71 -3.69
CA ALA A 107 -1.47 -1.58 -4.76
C ALA A 107 -0.75 -1.39 -6.12
N ILE A 108 0.48 -1.88 -6.22
CA ILE A 108 1.36 -1.71 -7.37
C ILE A 108 1.28 -2.96 -8.24
N LYS A 109 1.04 -2.77 -9.53
CA LYS A 109 1.04 -3.86 -10.53
C LYS A 109 2.42 -4.06 -11.13
N GLY A 110 2.72 -5.30 -11.50
CA GLY A 110 3.90 -5.68 -12.25
C GLY A 110 5.10 -5.99 -11.38
N ILE A 111 6.26 -5.97 -12.01
CA ILE A 111 7.56 -6.24 -11.42
C ILE A 111 8.32 -4.95 -11.18
N VAL A 112 9.30 -4.99 -10.27
CA VAL A 112 10.29 -3.93 -10.11
C VAL A 112 11.33 -4.14 -11.21
N PRO A 113 11.49 -3.20 -12.16
CA PRO A 113 12.51 -3.32 -13.22
C PRO A 113 13.90 -3.49 -12.59
N ASP A 114 14.82 -4.07 -13.33
CA ASP A 114 16.20 -4.41 -12.96
C ASP A 114 16.34 -5.58 -11.97
N ASP A 115 15.41 -5.72 -11.02
CA ASP A 115 15.45 -6.83 -10.05
C ASP A 115 14.62 -8.02 -10.52
N ASN A 116 13.71 -7.84 -11.48
CA ASN A 116 12.75 -8.85 -11.95
C ASN A 116 11.93 -9.51 -10.82
N LEU A 117 11.72 -8.76 -9.73
CA LEU A 117 10.96 -9.21 -8.57
C LEU A 117 9.55 -8.62 -8.60
N ILE A 118 8.57 -9.37 -8.16
CA ILE A 118 7.27 -8.78 -7.82
C ILE A 118 7.44 -7.86 -6.61
N VAL A 119 6.57 -6.87 -6.48
CA VAL A 119 6.75 -5.81 -5.49
C VAL A 119 6.80 -6.33 -4.05
N SER A 120 6.04 -7.38 -3.72
CA SER A 120 6.08 -8.02 -2.39
C SER A 120 7.43 -8.67 -2.11
N GLU A 121 7.98 -9.42 -3.07
CA GLU A 121 9.31 -10.04 -2.94
C GLU A 121 10.40 -8.98 -2.82
N TYR A 122 10.28 -7.87 -3.55
CA TYR A 122 11.20 -6.74 -3.45
C TYR A 122 11.24 -6.16 -2.03
N PHE A 123 10.10 -5.93 -1.38
CA PHE A 123 10.06 -5.47 0.01
C PHE A 123 10.67 -6.47 0.99
N THR A 124 10.44 -7.76 0.77
CA THR A 124 11.04 -8.80 1.61
C THR A 124 12.55 -8.86 1.45
N LYS A 125 13.04 -8.85 0.20
CA LYS A 125 14.47 -9.00 -0.09
C LYS A 125 15.28 -7.77 0.28
N GLU A 126 14.82 -6.59 -0.12
CA GLU A 126 15.61 -5.35 0.03
C GLU A 126 15.41 -4.67 1.39
N TYR A 127 14.25 -4.82 2.00
CA TYR A 127 13.90 -4.15 3.26
C TYR A 127 13.68 -5.09 4.44
N GLY A 128 13.79 -6.40 4.21
CA GLY A 128 13.62 -7.41 5.24
C GLY A 128 12.22 -7.47 5.85
N VAL A 129 11.20 -6.98 5.12
CA VAL A 129 9.81 -7.03 5.59
C VAL A 129 9.33 -8.48 5.55
N PRO A 130 8.84 -9.03 6.68
CA PRO A 130 8.30 -10.39 6.69
C PRO A 130 7.11 -10.53 5.73
N PRO A 131 7.00 -11.65 4.98
CA PRO A 131 5.90 -11.87 4.04
C PRO A 131 4.51 -11.76 4.68
N GLU A 132 4.37 -12.16 5.94
CA GLU A 132 3.14 -12.05 6.73
C GLU A 132 2.72 -10.60 7.01
N ASN A 133 3.64 -9.65 6.91
CA ASN A 133 3.39 -8.22 7.05
C ASN A 133 3.14 -7.53 5.69
N ILE A 134 3.02 -8.29 4.60
CA ILE A 134 2.77 -7.74 3.27
C ILE A 134 1.43 -8.22 2.73
N ALA A 135 0.56 -7.28 2.40
CA ALA A 135 -0.68 -7.53 1.67
C ALA A 135 -0.61 -6.94 0.26
N VAL A 136 -1.20 -7.63 -0.70
CA VAL A 136 -1.31 -7.16 -2.08
C VAL A 136 -2.77 -6.82 -2.38
N LEU A 137 -3.04 -5.58 -2.78
CA LEU A 137 -4.35 -5.19 -3.29
C LEU A 137 -4.46 -5.62 -4.76
N PRO A 138 -5.35 -6.58 -5.09
CA PRO A 138 -5.58 -6.94 -6.47
C PRO A 138 -6.22 -5.77 -7.20
N CYS A 139 -5.56 -5.26 -8.22
CA CYS A 139 -6.10 -4.26 -9.11
C CYS A 139 -6.61 -4.97 -10.37
N GLY A 140 -7.77 -5.59 -10.30
CA GLY A 140 -8.45 -6.23 -11.42
C GLY A 140 -9.64 -5.40 -11.89
N ARG A 141 -9.97 -5.42 -13.18
CA ARG A 141 -11.32 -5.20 -13.68
C ARG A 141 -12.14 -6.41 -13.23
N SER A 142 -12.64 -6.41 -12.07
CA SER A 142 -13.75 -7.27 -11.71
C SER A 142 -14.76 -6.41 -10.98
N SER A 143 -15.96 -6.46 -11.55
CA SER A 143 -17.21 -6.00 -10.97
C SER A 143 -17.15 -5.91 -9.45
N LEU A 144 -17.57 -4.78 -8.94
CA LEU A 144 -17.92 -4.50 -7.57
C LEU A 144 -18.55 -5.70 -6.89
N GLY A 145 -17.75 -6.45 -6.17
CA GLY A 145 -18.15 -7.51 -5.28
C GLY A 145 -17.35 -7.34 -4.01
N THR A 146 -18.03 -6.88 -2.99
CA THR A 146 -17.59 -6.79 -1.61
C THR A 146 -16.90 -8.06 -1.14
N SER A 147 -15.57 -8.10 -1.16
CA SER A 147 -14.76 -8.95 -0.28
C SER A 147 -13.29 -8.55 -0.38
N LEU A 148 -12.94 -7.40 0.13
CA LEU A 148 -11.56 -7.04 0.38
C LEU A 148 -11.18 -7.53 1.76
N LEU A 149 -10.15 -8.35 1.82
CA LEU A 149 -9.43 -8.78 3.02
C LEU A 149 -9.86 -10.14 3.59
N SER A 150 -9.54 -11.21 2.88
CA SER A 150 -9.40 -12.51 3.54
C SER A 150 -8.05 -12.52 4.30
N HIS A 151 -8.14 -12.29 5.60
CA HIS A 151 -7.08 -12.62 6.53
C HIS A 151 -6.98 -14.13 6.66
N HIS A 152 -5.89 -14.72 6.23
CA HIS A 152 -5.46 -16.00 6.79
C HIS A 152 -4.61 -15.72 8.03
N ARG A 153 -5.30 -15.56 9.15
CA ARG A 153 -4.69 -15.78 10.46
C ARG A 153 -4.70 -17.29 10.67
N LEU A 154 -3.60 -17.96 10.44
CA LEU A 154 -3.41 -19.33 10.92
C LEU A 154 -3.12 -19.26 12.41
N SER A 155 -4.17 -19.42 13.24
CA SER A 155 -4.04 -19.78 14.63
C SER A 155 -4.15 -21.29 14.78
N GLY A 156 -3.05 -21.93 15.17
CA GLY A 156 -3.04 -23.08 16.08
C GLY A 156 -3.44 -24.46 15.57
N HIS A 157 -2.45 -25.36 15.54
CA HIS A 157 -2.51 -26.80 15.75
C HIS A 157 -3.32 -27.69 14.80
N ARG A 158 -2.60 -28.31 13.84
CA ARG A 158 -2.49 -29.79 13.74
C ARG A 158 -1.35 -30.16 12.78
N GLN A 159 -0.50 -31.09 13.25
CA GLN A 159 0.50 -31.76 12.45
C GLN A 159 -0.20 -32.50 11.29
N GLY A 160 0.17 -32.14 10.07
CA GLY A 160 -0.12 -32.86 8.87
C GLY A 160 0.95 -32.48 7.86
N MET A 161 1.71 -33.48 7.40
CA MET A 161 2.74 -33.33 6.37
C MET A 161 2.15 -32.59 5.16
N TYR A 162 2.52 -31.35 4.97
CA TYR A 162 2.28 -30.65 3.72
C TYR A 162 3.60 -30.43 3.00
N HIS A 163 3.72 -31.06 1.85
CA HIS A 163 4.73 -30.72 0.86
C HIS A 163 4.63 -29.23 0.55
N ARG A 164 5.70 -28.52 0.77
CA ARG A 164 5.83 -27.10 0.47
C ARG A 164 5.94 -26.95 -1.04
N PRO A 165 5.00 -26.32 -1.76
CA PRO A 165 5.22 -25.97 -3.15
C PRO A 165 6.27 -24.84 -3.24
N PRO A 166 7.02 -24.75 -4.35
CA PRO A 166 8.04 -23.74 -4.54
C PRO A 166 7.46 -22.32 -4.54
N PRO A 167 8.21 -21.29 -4.13
CA PRO A 167 7.75 -19.91 -4.10
C PRO A 167 7.35 -19.47 -5.51
N GLY A 168 6.17 -18.92 -5.66
CA GLY A 168 5.59 -18.42 -6.92
C GLY A 168 4.25 -19.04 -7.32
N GLN A 169 3.83 -20.17 -6.76
CA GLN A 169 2.57 -20.84 -7.15
C GLN A 169 1.34 -20.47 -6.31
N PHE A 170 1.47 -19.72 -5.24
CA PHE A 170 0.35 -19.41 -4.33
C PHE A 170 -0.71 -18.45 -4.87
N ILE A 171 -0.48 -17.80 -5.99
CA ILE A 171 -1.37 -16.73 -6.48
C ILE A 171 -2.41 -17.23 -7.48
N TYR A 172 -2.25 -18.41 -8.08
CA TYR A 172 -3.12 -18.85 -9.19
C TYR A 172 -4.16 -19.93 -8.87
N GLN A 173 -4.12 -20.55 -7.69
CA GLN A 173 -5.04 -21.67 -7.40
C GLN A 173 -6.38 -21.29 -6.77
N ASN A 174 -6.58 -20.06 -6.30
CA ASN A 174 -7.85 -19.64 -5.70
C ASN A 174 -8.83 -18.94 -6.66
N ILE A 175 -8.58 -18.94 -7.97
CA ILE A 175 -9.46 -18.29 -8.96
C ILE A 175 -10.35 -19.31 -9.71
N ARG A 176 -10.23 -20.64 -9.49
CA ARG A 176 -10.96 -21.64 -10.25
C ARG A 176 -12.02 -22.44 -9.48
N GLN A 177 -12.39 -22.03 -8.28
CA GLN A 177 -13.54 -22.65 -7.58
C GLN A 177 -14.41 -21.55 -6.96
N GLN A 178 -15.13 -20.85 -7.78
CA GLN A 178 -16.53 -20.38 -7.56
C GLN A 178 -17.08 -19.91 -8.89
#